data_15280d20efa4b3743ec610fe202779fb
#
_entry.id   15280d20efa4b3743ec610fe202779fb
#
_cell.length_a   1.000
_cell.length_b   1.000
_cell.length_c   1.000
_cell.angle_alpha   90.00
_cell.angle_beta   90.00
_cell.angle_gamma   90.00
#
_symmetry.space_group_name_H-M   'P 1'
#
loop_
_entity.id
_entity.type
_entity.pdbx_description
1 polymer ?
#
loop_
_entity_poly.entity_id
_entity_poly.type
_entity_poly.pdbx_seq_one_letter_code
_entity_poly.pdbx_strand_id
1 'polypeptide(L)'
;MNPQIDIINLGVSDVQAACEFYERGLGGSLEPGQQTPVITFGGAASSLALRRWEAIADAAGVKSESRGFRAFTLSYIVDSAEAVDQLLQRAERHGGQVSKPPKNAVWGYSAYVTDPSGNLWKIASSKRRPLLARKGSAGNGHQPIRAKEVPLTIGVADMKPAKEFYKDGLGLSVKKAYGNKFVMFSGEDGTSDLGMYKREALADDAAVKPEGSGFHGFSLTHIVDSTDRVDELLARAQRAGGEIVNAPEGADGSRYSGHFADLDGNVWQVTNNN
;
A
#
# COMPACT_ATOMS: atom_id res chain seq x y z
N MET A 1 -8.20 -21.16 0.10
CA MET A 1 -7.78 -19.94 -0.63
C MET A 1 -6.71 -19.26 0.20
N ASN A 2 -5.64 -18.78 -0.40
CA ASN A 2 -4.60 -18.06 0.34
C ASN A 2 -5.04 -16.59 0.51
N PRO A 3 -4.70 -15.93 1.63
CA PRO A 3 -5.04 -14.53 1.79
C PRO A 3 -4.35 -13.66 0.73
N GLN A 4 -5.03 -12.59 0.36
CA GLN A 4 -4.61 -11.60 -0.64
C GLN A 4 -5.06 -10.21 -0.23
N ILE A 5 -4.55 -9.19 -0.87
CA ILE A 5 -4.97 -7.81 -0.62
C ILE A 5 -5.98 -7.40 -1.68
N ASP A 6 -7.26 -7.50 -1.34
CA ASP A 6 -8.35 -7.09 -2.22
C ASP A 6 -8.53 -5.56 -2.19
N ILE A 7 -8.39 -4.94 -0.99
CA ILE A 7 -8.51 -3.49 -0.81
C ILE A 7 -7.44 -3.00 0.17
N ILE A 8 -6.77 -1.91 -0.19
CA ILE A 8 -5.95 -1.12 0.74
C ILE A 8 -6.81 0.03 1.25
N ASN A 9 -7.21 -0.02 2.54
CA ASN A 9 -7.85 1.14 3.17
C ASN A 9 -6.76 2.12 3.58
N LEU A 10 -6.69 3.26 2.91
CA LEU A 10 -5.68 4.27 3.16
C LEU A 10 -6.24 5.43 3.98
N GLY A 11 -5.62 5.68 5.12
CA GLY A 11 -5.98 6.76 6.01
C GLY A 11 -5.54 8.11 5.47
N VAL A 12 -6.48 9.03 5.38
CA VAL A 12 -6.26 10.40 4.92
C VAL A 12 -6.88 11.41 5.89
N SER A 13 -6.30 12.60 5.95
CA SER A 13 -6.80 13.68 6.80
C SER A 13 -8.04 14.36 6.20
N ASP A 14 -8.08 14.48 4.88
CA ASP A 14 -9.18 15.03 4.08
C ASP A 14 -9.43 14.13 2.88
N VAL A 15 -10.62 13.50 2.85
CA VAL A 15 -11.00 12.54 1.81
C VAL A 15 -11.18 13.24 0.45
N GLN A 16 -11.71 14.46 0.42
CA GLN A 16 -11.94 15.18 -0.81
C GLN A 16 -10.61 15.62 -1.45
N ALA A 17 -9.72 16.19 -0.65
CA ALA A 17 -8.37 16.57 -1.12
C ALA A 17 -7.57 15.34 -1.58
N ALA A 18 -7.73 14.21 -0.89
CA ALA A 18 -7.11 12.94 -1.30
C ALA A 18 -7.67 12.44 -2.64
N CYS A 19 -8.99 12.44 -2.85
CA CYS A 19 -9.59 12.08 -4.14
C CYS A 19 -9.00 12.94 -5.27
N GLU A 20 -8.93 14.26 -5.08
CA GLU A 20 -8.37 15.17 -6.09
C GLU A 20 -6.90 14.85 -6.40
N PHE A 21 -6.09 14.60 -5.38
CA PHE A 21 -4.69 14.20 -5.54
C PHE A 21 -4.56 12.87 -6.30
N TYR A 22 -5.32 11.84 -5.93
CA TYR A 22 -5.23 10.53 -6.55
C TYR A 22 -5.75 10.53 -7.99
N GLU A 23 -6.83 11.24 -8.29
CA GLU A 23 -7.36 11.35 -9.65
C GLU A 23 -6.48 12.25 -10.53
N ARG A 24 -6.26 13.49 -10.12
CA ARG A 24 -5.58 14.49 -10.95
C ARG A 24 -4.05 14.42 -10.82
N GLY A 25 -3.55 14.15 -9.61
CA GLY A 25 -2.12 14.03 -9.33
C GLY A 25 -1.52 12.72 -9.83
N LEU A 26 -2.12 11.58 -9.49
CA LEU A 26 -1.59 10.27 -9.86
C LEU A 26 -2.32 9.62 -11.06
N GLY A 27 -3.48 10.15 -11.49
CA GLY A 27 -4.22 9.64 -12.65
C GLY A 27 -4.98 8.35 -12.37
N GLY A 28 -5.41 8.17 -11.13
CA GLY A 28 -6.36 7.15 -10.75
C GLY A 28 -7.76 7.47 -11.22
N SER A 29 -8.64 6.49 -11.16
CA SER A 29 -10.06 6.62 -11.46
C SER A 29 -10.88 6.35 -10.21
N LEU A 30 -11.80 7.26 -9.89
CA LEU A 30 -12.75 7.08 -8.80
C LEU A 30 -13.85 6.11 -9.24
N GLU A 31 -14.08 5.06 -8.46
CA GLU A 31 -15.15 4.10 -8.71
C GLU A 31 -16.52 4.70 -8.34
N PRO A 32 -17.50 4.71 -9.26
CA PRO A 32 -18.81 5.30 -8.99
C PRO A 32 -19.65 4.42 -8.03
N GLY A 33 -20.54 5.07 -7.28
CA GLY A 33 -21.55 4.39 -6.47
C GLY A 33 -21.09 3.78 -5.16
N GLN A 34 -19.82 3.96 -4.77
CA GLN A 34 -19.31 3.50 -3.48
C GLN A 34 -19.56 4.54 -2.38
N GLN A 35 -20.00 4.10 -1.20
CA GLN A 35 -20.10 4.98 -0.02
C GLN A 35 -18.73 5.49 0.43
N THR A 36 -17.71 4.65 0.35
CA THR A 36 -16.32 5.01 0.55
C THR A 36 -15.67 5.22 -0.81
N PRO A 37 -15.02 6.36 -1.08
CA PRO A 37 -14.30 6.56 -2.32
C PRO A 37 -13.23 5.49 -2.55
N VAL A 38 -13.29 4.81 -3.68
CA VAL A 38 -12.31 3.80 -4.10
C VAL A 38 -11.61 4.31 -5.36
N ILE A 39 -10.29 4.38 -5.29
CA ILE A 39 -9.43 4.76 -6.41
C ILE A 39 -8.78 3.51 -6.98
N THR A 40 -8.90 3.35 -8.29
CA THR A 40 -8.20 2.33 -9.07
C THR A 40 -7.19 2.97 -10.02
N PHE A 41 -6.13 2.25 -10.36
CA PHE A 41 -5.10 2.72 -11.29
C PHE A 41 -5.10 1.82 -12.51
N GLY A 42 -5.54 2.35 -13.64
CA GLY A 42 -5.70 1.58 -14.88
C GLY A 42 -4.44 0.77 -15.26
N GLY A 43 -4.58 -0.55 -15.29
CA GLY A 43 -3.51 -1.51 -15.53
C GLY A 43 -2.91 -2.15 -14.27
N ALA A 44 -3.13 -1.58 -13.08
CA ALA A 44 -2.77 -2.18 -11.81
C ALA A 44 -3.99 -2.76 -11.10
N ALA A 45 -3.79 -3.87 -10.44
CA ALA A 45 -4.83 -4.62 -9.75
C ALA A 45 -5.23 -4.02 -8.38
N SER A 46 -4.63 -2.90 -7.97
CA SER A 46 -4.79 -2.35 -6.62
C SER A 46 -5.97 -1.41 -6.52
N SER A 47 -6.81 -1.63 -5.51
CA SER A 47 -7.91 -0.74 -5.12
C SER A 47 -7.56 -0.03 -3.81
N LEU A 48 -7.61 1.32 -3.81
CA LEU A 48 -7.40 2.15 -2.63
C LEU A 48 -8.75 2.70 -2.15
N ALA A 49 -9.22 2.26 -1.00
CA ALA A 49 -10.36 2.89 -0.32
C ALA A 49 -9.85 4.04 0.56
N LEU A 50 -10.27 5.27 0.23
CA LEU A 50 -9.86 6.46 0.97
C LEU A 50 -10.81 6.70 2.14
N ARG A 51 -10.27 6.64 3.36
CA ARG A 51 -11.04 6.80 4.59
C ARG A 51 -10.35 7.78 5.52
N ARG A 52 -11.15 8.43 6.35
CA ARG A 52 -10.55 9.17 7.45
C ARG A 52 -9.72 8.22 8.31
N TRP A 53 -8.55 8.69 8.70
CA TRP A 53 -7.59 7.99 9.51
C TRP A 53 -8.20 7.37 10.78
N GLU A 54 -8.98 8.18 11.52
CA GLU A 54 -9.66 7.75 12.73
C GLU A 54 -10.68 6.64 12.44
N ALA A 55 -11.40 6.74 11.32
CA ALA A 55 -12.40 5.74 10.95
C ALA A 55 -11.82 4.35 10.62
N ILE A 56 -10.54 4.27 10.17
CA ILE A 56 -9.86 2.99 9.98
C ILE A 56 -9.46 2.42 11.34
N ALA A 57 -8.89 3.26 12.20
CA ALA A 57 -8.46 2.84 13.54
C ALA A 57 -9.66 2.38 14.39
N ASP A 58 -10.76 3.14 14.38
CA ASP A 58 -12.00 2.80 15.11
C ASP A 58 -12.58 1.46 14.63
N ALA A 59 -12.66 1.25 13.29
CA ALA A 59 -13.14 0.00 12.72
C ALA A 59 -12.28 -1.21 13.11
N ALA A 60 -10.99 -1.00 13.31
CA ALA A 60 -10.05 -2.04 13.72
C ALA A 60 -9.98 -2.19 15.25
N GLY A 61 -10.61 -1.32 16.04
CA GLY A 61 -10.52 -1.33 17.49
C GLY A 61 -9.16 -0.91 18.05
N VAL A 62 -8.36 -0.15 17.25
CA VAL A 62 -7.03 0.33 17.66
C VAL A 62 -7.02 1.84 17.85
N LYS A 63 -6.04 2.33 18.62
CA LYS A 63 -5.85 3.78 18.78
C LYS A 63 -5.34 4.41 17.50
N SER A 64 -5.83 5.60 17.16
CA SER A 64 -5.46 6.30 15.92
C SER A 64 -4.16 7.11 16.02
N GLU A 65 -3.57 7.26 17.21
CA GLU A 65 -2.34 8.03 17.38
C GLU A 65 -1.19 7.41 16.59
N SER A 66 -0.45 8.27 15.91
CA SER A 66 0.73 7.90 15.14
C SER A 66 1.78 8.99 15.21
N ARG A 67 3.06 8.62 15.24
CA ARG A 67 4.19 9.53 15.25
C ARG A 67 5.31 9.01 14.37
N GLY A 68 5.97 9.93 13.65
CA GLY A 68 7.14 9.61 12.83
C GLY A 68 6.83 8.76 11.60
N PHE A 69 7.75 7.90 11.21
CA PHE A 69 7.60 7.04 10.03
C PHE A 69 6.62 5.91 10.29
N ARG A 70 5.59 5.84 9.47
CA ARG A 70 4.50 4.85 9.58
C ARG A 70 4.84 3.45 9.05
N ALA A 71 6.11 3.22 8.74
CA ALA A 71 6.65 1.95 8.27
C ALA A 71 5.95 1.36 7.03
N PHE A 72 5.44 2.20 6.13
CA PHE A 72 4.96 1.73 4.84
C PHE A 72 5.19 2.75 3.73
N THR A 73 5.16 2.28 2.49
CA THR A 73 5.13 3.08 1.28
C THR A 73 4.23 2.42 0.24
N LEU A 74 3.57 3.23 -0.57
CA LEU A 74 2.94 2.77 -1.80
C LEU A 74 3.89 3.02 -2.97
N SER A 75 3.87 2.15 -3.97
CA SER A 75 4.70 2.33 -5.15
C SER A 75 3.84 2.49 -6.39
N TYR A 76 4.21 3.42 -7.27
CA TYR A 76 3.61 3.61 -8.58
C TYR A 76 4.67 3.28 -9.63
N ILE A 77 4.57 2.11 -10.23
CA ILE A 77 5.54 1.61 -11.19
C ILE A 77 5.12 2.00 -12.60
N VAL A 78 6.01 2.67 -13.33
CA VAL A 78 5.78 3.16 -14.70
C VAL A 78 6.82 2.63 -15.69
N ASP A 79 6.56 2.85 -16.98
CA ASP A 79 7.36 2.29 -18.07
C ASP A 79 8.70 2.97 -18.32
N SER A 80 8.85 4.24 -17.95
CA SER A 80 10.04 5.02 -18.30
C SER A 80 10.43 6.04 -17.23
N ALA A 81 11.67 6.51 -17.28
CA ALA A 81 12.17 7.59 -16.42
C ALA A 81 11.45 8.93 -16.69
N GLU A 82 11.07 9.19 -17.93
CA GLU A 82 10.30 10.37 -18.33
C GLU A 82 8.91 10.36 -17.69
N ALA A 83 8.26 9.19 -17.64
CA ALA A 83 6.97 9.02 -16.97
C ALA A 83 7.07 9.26 -15.46
N VAL A 84 8.20 8.88 -14.81
CA VAL A 84 8.48 9.23 -13.40
C VAL A 84 8.51 10.74 -13.21
N ASP A 85 9.27 11.47 -14.06
CA ASP A 85 9.38 12.92 -13.95
C ASP A 85 8.04 13.63 -14.18
N GLN A 86 7.28 13.20 -15.19
CA GLN A 86 5.97 13.77 -15.51
C GLN A 86 4.95 13.52 -14.40
N LEU A 87 4.92 12.31 -13.85
CA LEU A 87 4.01 11.96 -12.77
C LEU A 87 4.35 12.73 -11.49
N LEU A 88 5.65 12.88 -11.19
CA LEU A 88 6.12 13.65 -10.05
C LEU A 88 5.67 15.11 -10.13
N GLN A 89 5.91 15.77 -11.28
CA GLN A 89 5.47 17.15 -11.51
C GLN A 89 3.94 17.30 -11.43
N ARG A 90 3.19 16.29 -11.88
CA ARG A 90 1.74 16.30 -11.77
C ARG A 90 1.28 16.14 -10.32
N ALA A 91 1.90 15.24 -9.56
CA ALA A 91 1.63 15.06 -8.13
C ALA A 91 1.89 16.36 -7.34
N GLU A 92 3.01 17.05 -7.59
CA GLU A 92 3.33 18.34 -6.95
C GLU A 92 2.27 19.41 -7.23
N ARG A 93 1.78 19.52 -8.47
CA ARG A 93 0.73 20.49 -8.84
C ARG A 93 -0.61 20.23 -8.14
N HIS A 94 -0.84 19.02 -7.64
CA HIS A 94 -2.06 18.61 -6.96
C HIS A 94 -1.84 18.33 -5.46
N GLY A 95 -0.88 19.01 -4.83
CA GLY A 95 -0.70 19.01 -3.38
C GLY A 95 0.30 17.98 -2.83
N GLY A 96 0.94 17.20 -3.70
CA GLY A 96 2.03 16.33 -3.29
C GLY A 96 3.31 17.10 -2.96
N GLN A 97 4.13 16.57 -2.07
CA GLN A 97 5.43 17.14 -1.71
C GLN A 97 6.55 16.15 -2.00
N VAL A 98 7.53 16.54 -2.82
CA VAL A 98 8.69 15.69 -3.11
C VAL A 98 9.55 15.56 -1.86
N SER A 99 9.58 14.36 -1.29
CA SER A 99 10.42 14.03 -0.13
C SER A 99 11.82 13.55 -0.55
N LYS A 100 11.93 12.92 -1.73
CA LYS A 100 13.19 12.49 -2.33
C LYS A 100 13.18 12.78 -3.82
N PRO A 101 14.08 13.67 -4.32
CA PRO A 101 14.15 13.98 -5.74
C PRO A 101 14.51 12.76 -6.59
N PRO A 102 14.11 12.76 -7.88
CA PRO A 102 14.32 11.61 -8.74
C PRO A 102 15.80 11.38 -9.04
N LYS A 103 16.24 10.12 -8.92
CA LYS A 103 17.61 9.70 -9.24
C LYS A 103 17.70 8.29 -9.80
N ASN A 104 18.75 8.03 -10.56
CA ASN A 104 19.13 6.67 -10.93
C ASN A 104 19.61 5.90 -9.69
N ALA A 105 19.13 4.68 -9.54
CA ALA A 105 19.53 3.72 -8.52
C ALA A 105 19.89 2.38 -9.18
N VAL A 106 20.26 1.39 -8.39
CA VAL A 106 20.63 0.05 -8.89
C VAL A 106 19.47 -0.56 -9.71
N TRP A 107 18.24 -0.36 -9.26
CA TRP A 107 17.03 -0.97 -9.82
C TRP A 107 16.24 -0.07 -10.78
N GLY A 108 16.83 1.02 -11.27
CA GLY A 108 16.18 1.92 -12.22
C GLY A 108 16.22 3.38 -11.81
N TYR A 109 15.14 4.10 -12.02
CA TYR A 109 14.98 5.53 -11.73
C TYR A 109 13.75 5.74 -10.84
N SER A 110 13.90 6.46 -9.73
CA SER A 110 12.80 6.65 -8.79
C SER A 110 12.87 7.94 -8.00
N ALA A 111 11.73 8.39 -7.53
CA ALA A 111 11.52 9.51 -6.61
C ALA A 111 10.56 9.12 -5.51
N TYR A 112 10.47 9.91 -4.44
CA TYR A 112 9.42 9.82 -3.45
C TYR A 112 8.65 11.14 -3.34
N VAL A 113 7.35 11.03 -3.21
CA VAL A 113 6.42 12.12 -2.98
C VAL A 113 5.45 11.73 -1.85
N THR A 114 5.06 12.69 -1.02
CA THR A 114 3.93 12.47 -0.10
C THR A 114 2.64 12.95 -0.74
N ASP A 115 1.53 12.29 -0.43
CA ASP A 115 0.21 12.84 -0.67
C ASP A 115 -0.10 13.97 0.34
N PRO A 116 -1.23 14.70 0.22
CA PRO A 116 -1.62 15.76 1.16
C PRO A 116 -1.78 15.30 2.61
N SER A 117 -1.93 14.01 2.85
CA SER A 117 -2.04 13.39 4.18
C SER A 117 -0.71 12.83 4.71
N GLY A 118 0.39 13.00 3.97
CA GLY A 118 1.72 12.52 4.32
C GLY A 118 1.97 11.04 4.06
N ASN A 119 1.13 10.34 3.26
CA ASN A 119 1.42 8.99 2.83
C ASN A 119 2.53 9.01 1.78
N LEU A 120 3.56 8.17 1.99
CA LEU A 120 4.73 8.10 1.11
C LEU A 120 4.46 7.25 -0.13
N TRP A 121 4.71 7.84 -1.29
CA TRP A 121 4.62 7.21 -2.60
C TRP A 121 5.98 7.16 -3.29
N LYS A 122 6.42 5.97 -3.65
CA LYS A 122 7.55 5.75 -4.54
C LYS A 122 7.07 5.76 -5.98
N ILE A 123 7.49 6.73 -6.77
CA ILE A 123 7.26 6.71 -8.22
C ILE A 123 8.52 6.15 -8.87
N ALA A 124 8.42 5.02 -9.60
CA ALA A 124 9.59 4.31 -10.07
C ALA A 124 9.42 3.67 -11.46
N SER A 125 10.55 3.54 -12.16
CA SER A 125 10.69 2.76 -13.38
C SER A 125 11.94 1.89 -13.30
N SER A 126 11.89 0.67 -13.83
CA SER A 126 13.07 -0.19 -13.99
C SER A 126 14.07 0.36 -15.00
N LYS A 127 13.63 1.27 -15.87
CA LYS A 127 14.50 1.93 -16.86
C LYS A 127 15.21 3.12 -16.21
N ARG A 128 16.53 3.16 -16.36
CA ARG A 128 17.36 4.28 -15.92
C ARG A 128 17.20 5.49 -16.84
N ARG A 129 17.34 6.69 -16.29
CA ARG A 129 17.43 7.91 -17.07
C ARG A 129 18.81 7.98 -17.74
N PRO A 130 18.88 8.17 -19.07
CA PRO A 130 20.17 8.36 -19.75
C PRO A 130 20.90 9.60 -19.23
N LEU A 131 22.22 9.51 -19.05
CA LEU A 131 23.06 10.63 -18.54
C LEU A 131 23.04 11.87 -19.44
N LEU A 132 22.78 11.67 -20.75
CA LEU A 132 22.73 12.74 -21.75
C LEU A 132 21.31 13.16 -22.13
N ALA A 133 20.29 12.72 -21.42
CA ALA A 133 18.92 13.14 -21.69
C ALA A 133 18.80 14.66 -21.42
N ARG A 134 18.52 15.44 -22.49
CA ARG A 134 18.24 16.87 -22.36
C ARG A 134 17.05 17.08 -21.43
N LYS A 135 17.20 17.95 -20.42
CA LYS A 135 16.06 18.52 -19.71
C LYS A 135 15.16 19.18 -20.77
N GLY A 136 14.00 18.60 -21.02
CA GLY A 136 12.99 19.22 -21.91
C GLY A 136 12.63 18.51 -23.18
N SER A 137 13.09 17.28 -23.47
CA SER A 137 12.44 16.46 -24.50
C SER A 137 11.13 15.91 -23.96
N ALA A 138 10.10 16.77 -23.88
CA ALA A 138 8.74 16.32 -23.82
C ALA A 138 8.50 15.48 -25.09
N GLY A 139 8.45 14.17 -24.95
CA GLY A 139 8.01 13.30 -26.04
C GLY A 139 6.64 13.80 -26.48
N ASN A 140 6.52 14.14 -27.76
CA ASN A 140 5.27 14.52 -28.41
C ASN A 140 4.34 13.30 -28.43
N GLY A 141 3.57 13.12 -27.37
CA GLY A 141 2.57 12.08 -27.27
C GLY A 141 1.97 12.07 -25.89
N HIS A 142 0.78 12.66 -25.72
CA HIS A 142 -0.02 12.60 -24.49
C HIS A 142 -0.60 11.20 -24.32
N GLN A 143 0.24 10.18 -24.20
CA GLN A 143 -0.27 8.89 -23.74
C GLN A 143 -0.52 9.01 -22.22
N PRO A 144 -1.68 8.60 -21.74
CA PRO A 144 -1.96 8.62 -20.31
C PRO A 144 -0.93 7.74 -19.59
N ILE A 145 -0.25 8.30 -18.59
CA ILE A 145 0.65 7.53 -17.74
C ILE A 145 -0.22 6.56 -16.94
N ARG A 146 0.05 5.27 -17.09
CA ARG A 146 -0.66 4.21 -16.38
C ARG A 146 0.30 3.49 -15.44
N ALA A 147 -0.20 3.14 -14.26
CA ALA A 147 0.52 2.24 -13.38
C ALA A 147 0.57 0.83 -14.00
N LYS A 148 1.73 0.21 -13.98
CA LYS A 148 1.87 -1.22 -14.21
C LYS A 148 1.50 -2.02 -12.98
N GLU A 149 1.97 -1.56 -11.84
CA GLU A 149 1.76 -2.15 -10.52
C GLU A 149 1.67 -1.03 -9.48
N VAL A 150 0.85 -1.25 -8.45
CA VAL A 150 0.76 -0.37 -7.28
C VAL A 150 0.89 -1.24 -6.01
N PRO A 151 2.06 -1.82 -5.74
CA PRO A 151 2.28 -2.60 -4.54
C PRO A 151 2.32 -1.72 -3.29
N LEU A 152 1.80 -2.25 -2.19
CA LEU A 152 2.09 -1.75 -0.85
C LEU A 152 3.40 -2.40 -0.36
N THR A 153 4.26 -1.63 0.28
CA THR A 153 5.48 -2.14 0.92
C THR A 153 5.49 -1.77 2.39
N ILE A 154 5.64 -2.76 3.26
CA ILE A 154 5.75 -2.58 4.70
C ILE A 154 7.20 -2.68 5.19
N GLY A 155 7.51 -1.92 6.22
CA GLY A 155 8.77 -1.98 6.96
C GLY A 155 8.59 -2.80 8.22
N VAL A 156 9.33 -3.91 8.35
CA VAL A 156 9.25 -4.83 9.48
C VAL A 156 10.50 -4.75 10.34
N ALA A 157 10.36 -5.05 11.63
CA ALA A 157 11.48 -5.07 12.57
C ALA A 157 12.45 -6.24 12.28
N ASP A 158 11.92 -7.44 12.04
CA ASP A 158 12.72 -8.61 11.68
C ASP A 158 12.11 -9.34 10.48
N MET A 159 12.91 -9.44 9.41
CA MET A 159 12.50 -10.06 8.15
C MET A 159 12.18 -11.55 8.25
N LYS A 160 12.85 -12.29 9.16
CA LYS A 160 12.68 -13.75 9.24
C LYS A 160 11.32 -14.09 9.86
N PRO A 161 10.97 -13.68 11.09
CA PRO A 161 9.66 -13.98 11.66
C PRO A 161 8.52 -13.36 10.85
N ALA A 162 8.67 -12.15 10.31
CA ALA A 162 7.67 -11.54 9.47
C ALA A 162 7.40 -12.35 8.18
N LYS A 163 8.47 -12.87 7.53
CA LYS A 163 8.32 -13.74 6.37
C LYS A 163 7.64 -15.06 6.73
N GLU A 164 8.01 -15.68 7.86
CA GLU A 164 7.38 -16.92 8.37
C GLU A 164 5.89 -16.68 8.66
N PHE A 165 5.54 -15.54 9.28
CA PHE A 165 4.15 -15.14 9.54
C PHE A 165 3.32 -15.10 8.25
N TYR A 166 3.78 -14.35 7.25
CA TYR A 166 3.03 -14.18 6.00
C TYR A 166 3.02 -15.44 5.13
N LYS A 167 4.18 -16.10 4.98
CA LYS A 167 4.32 -17.27 4.11
C LYS A 167 3.74 -18.52 4.74
N ASP A 168 4.25 -18.88 5.92
CA ASP A 168 3.96 -20.18 6.53
C ASP A 168 2.71 -20.10 7.44
N GLY A 169 2.51 -19.00 8.13
CA GLY A 169 1.35 -18.71 8.96
C GLY A 169 0.10 -18.42 8.13
N LEU A 170 0.13 -17.38 7.31
CA LEU A 170 -1.02 -16.98 6.51
C LEU A 170 -1.11 -17.68 5.14
N GLY A 171 0.00 -18.22 4.63
CA GLY A 171 0.03 -18.96 3.36
C GLY A 171 0.15 -18.06 2.13
N LEU A 172 0.67 -16.82 2.25
CA LEU A 172 0.93 -15.98 1.08
C LEU A 172 2.02 -16.57 0.19
N SER A 173 1.82 -16.46 -1.12
CA SER A 173 2.78 -16.94 -2.10
C SER A 173 3.92 -15.94 -2.30
N VAL A 174 5.18 -16.40 -2.20
CA VAL A 174 6.35 -15.57 -2.46
C VAL A 174 6.53 -15.41 -3.97
N LYS A 175 6.34 -14.20 -4.50
CA LYS A 175 6.59 -13.83 -5.90
C LYS A 175 8.08 -13.62 -6.16
N LYS A 176 8.78 -12.98 -5.21
CA LYS A 176 10.19 -12.61 -5.35
C LYS A 176 10.86 -12.42 -3.99
N ALA A 177 12.11 -12.83 -3.86
CA ALA A 177 12.89 -12.60 -2.65
C ALA A 177 14.36 -12.33 -2.97
N TYR A 178 14.98 -11.42 -2.22
CA TYR A 178 16.41 -11.12 -2.28
C TYR A 178 17.03 -11.33 -0.89
N GLY A 179 17.17 -12.60 -0.54
CA GLY A 179 17.64 -13.01 0.80
C GLY A 179 16.75 -12.42 1.90
N ASN A 180 17.40 -11.85 2.93
CA ASN A 180 16.71 -11.17 4.04
C ASN A 180 16.56 -9.64 3.83
N LYS A 181 16.75 -9.14 2.59
CA LYS A 181 16.66 -7.71 2.32
C LYS A 181 15.28 -7.29 1.82
N PHE A 182 14.65 -8.15 1.05
CA PHE A 182 13.36 -7.87 0.42
C PHE A 182 12.60 -9.15 0.12
N VAL A 183 11.30 -9.12 0.37
CA VAL A 183 10.35 -10.17 -0.07
C VAL A 183 9.14 -9.47 -0.70
N MET A 184 8.65 -10.03 -1.80
CA MET A 184 7.39 -9.66 -2.41
C MET A 184 6.47 -10.88 -2.38
N PHE A 185 5.30 -10.70 -1.86
CA PHE A 185 4.22 -11.67 -1.93
C PHE A 185 3.25 -11.25 -3.03
N SER A 186 2.73 -12.21 -3.78
CA SER A 186 1.66 -11.98 -4.75
C SER A 186 0.35 -12.54 -4.22
N GLY A 187 -0.74 -11.83 -4.53
CA GLY A 187 -2.07 -12.37 -4.53
C GLY A 187 -2.42 -13.01 -5.89
N GLU A 188 -3.69 -13.31 -6.08
CA GLU A 188 -4.27 -13.71 -7.36
C GLU A 188 -4.42 -12.49 -8.29
N ASP A 189 -4.72 -12.73 -9.57
CA ASP A 189 -5.01 -11.65 -10.54
C ASP A 189 -6.14 -10.76 -10.00
N GLY A 190 -5.92 -9.45 -10.04
CA GLY A 190 -6.88 -8.47 -9.53
C GLY A 190 -6.61 -7.99 -8.09
N THR A 191 -5.49 -8.39 -7.48
CA THR A 191 -5.13 -8.01 -6.11
C THR A 191 -3.77 -7.32 -6.03
N SER A 192 -3.53 -6.62 -4.92
CA SER A 192 -2.27 -5.91 -4.70
C SER A 192 -1.16 -6.85 -4.24
N ASP A 193 0.06 -6.62 -4.72
CA ASP A 193 1.25 -7.24 -4.16
C ASP A 193 1.64 -6.60 -2.81
N LEU A 194 2.17 -7.42 -1.90
CA LEU A 194 2.74 -6.98 -0.63
C LEU A 194 4.26 -7.10 -0.65
N GLY A 195 4.93 -5.95 -0.67
CA GLY A 195 6.38 -5.87 -0.47
C GLY A 195 6.75 -5.81 1.02
N MET A 196 7.92 -6.32 1.37
CA MET A 196 8.43 -6.28 2.73
C MET A 196 9.92 -5.96 2.74
N TYR A 197 10.32 -4.99 3.55
CA TYR A 197 11.70 -4.58 3.83
C TYR A 197 11.95 -4.52 5.34
N LYS A 198 13.21 -4.53 5.77
CA LYS A 198 13.51 -4.00 7.10
C LYS A 198 13.09 -2.53 7.20
N ARG A 199 12.51 -2.14 8.34
CA ARG A 199 12.00 -0.78 8.59
C ARG A 199 13.05 0.31 8.30
N GLU A 200 14.30 0.09 8.77
CA GLU A 200 15.40 1.02 8.55
C GLU A 200 15.74 1.15 7.06
N ALA A 201 15.74 0.02 6.33
CA ALA A 201 16.04 0.02 4.90
C ALA A 201 14.94 0.70 4.06
N LEU A 202 13.67 0.54 4.47
CA LEU A 202 12.55 1.23 3.82
C LEU A 202 12.60 2.74 4.08
N ALA A 203 12.91 3.14 5.32
CA ALA A 203 13.07 4.54 5.70
C ALA A 203 14.23 5.22 4.95
N ASP A 204 15.38 4.53 4.85
CA ASP A 204 16.56 5.00 4.10
C ASP A 204 16.24 5.14 2.60
N ASP A 205 15.54 4.16 2.01
CA ASP A 205 15.10 4.27 0.62
C ASP A 205 14.16 5.46 0.40
N ALA A 206 13.29 5.76 1.35
CA ALA A 206 12.40 6.93 1.31
C ALA A 206 13.05 8.26 1.73
N ALA A 207 14.28 8.23 2.25
CA ALA A 207 15.02 9.36 2.82
C ALA A 207 14.28 10.01 4.01
N VAL A 208 13.70 9.18 4.88
CA VAL A 208 13.06 9.58 6.14
C VAL A 208 13.74 8.91 7.33
N LYS A 209 13.51 9.41 8.53
CA LYS A 209 13.99 8.77 9.76
C LYS A 209 13.18 7.49 10.03
N PRO A 210 13.79 6.38 10.50
CA PRO A 210 13.09 5.11 10.74
C PRO A 210 12.21 5.11 11.99
N GLU A 211 12.39 6.07 12.92
CA GLU A 211 11.64 6.12 14.14
C GLU A 211 10.17 6.44 13.89
N GLY A 212 9.30 5.73 14.56
CA GLY A 212 7.88 5.94 14.51
C GLY A 212 7.14 4.91 15.37
N SER A 213 5.93 5.25 15.77
CA SER A 213 5.11 4.41 16.64
C SER A 213 3.62 4.68 16.44
N GLY A 214 2.80 3.76 16.92
CA GLY A 214 1.35 3.85 16.85
C GLY A 214 0.77 3.31 15.56
N PHE A 215 -0.45 3.71 15.24
CA PHE A 215 -1.18 3.22 14.08
C PHE A 215 -0.49 3.62 12.76
N HIS A 216 -0.32 2.67 11.85
CA HIS A 216 0.37 2.91 10.58
C HIS A 216 -0.46 3.72 9.56
N GLY A 217 -1.76 3.93 9.83
CA GLY A 217 -2.63 4.75 8.99
C GLY A 217 -3.20 4.03 7.79
N PHE A 218 -3.17 2.72 7.77
CA PHE A 218 -3.82 1.89 6.76
C PHE A 218 -4.32 0.58 7.37
N SER A 219 -5.23 -0.09 6.66
CA SER A 219 -5.52 -1.51 6.87
C SER A 219 -5.63 -2.23 5.54
N LEU A 220 -5.38 -3.53 5.55
CA LEU A 220 -5.51 -4.40 4.39
C LEU A 220 -6.78 -5.22 4.53
N THR A 221 -7.60 -5.27 3.47
CA THR A 221 -8.82 -6.09 3.49
C THR A 221 -8.62 -7.31 2.61
N HIS A 222 -8.91 -8.47 3.19
CA HIS A 222 -9.10 -9.72 2.47
C HIS A 222 -10.56 -10.15 2.51
N ILE A 223 -11.12 -10.40 1.33
CA ILE A 223 -12.51 -10.77 1.15
C ILE A 223 -12.59 -12.28 0.95
N VAL A 224 -13.41 -12.96 1.75
CA VAL A 224 -13.63 -14.40 1.67
C VAL A 224 -15.10 -14.71 1.36
N ASP A 225 -15.37 -15.96 1.03
CA ASP A 225 -16.67 -16.42 0.57
C ASP A 225 -17.64 -16.85 1.70
N SER A 226 -17.14 -17.00 2.93
CA SER A 226 -17.97 -17.48 4.05
C SER A 226 -17.48 -16.96 5.42
N THR A 227 -18.36 -17.01 6.42
CA THR A 227 -18.04 -16.71 7.82
C THR A 227 -17.00 -17.67 8.38
N ASP A 228 -17.11 -18.96 8.06
CA ASP A 228 -16.13 -19.98 8.51
C ASP A 228 -14.71 -19.66 8.03
N ARG A 229 -14.58 -19.08 6.82
CA ARG A 229 -13.29 -18.64 6.30
C ARG A 229 -12.73 -17.42 7.02
N VAL A 230 -13.60 -16.50 7.47
CA VAL A 230 -13.18 -15.39 8.34
C VAL A 230 -12.57 -15.95 9.62
N ASP A 231 -13.29 -16.86 10.30
CA ASP A 231 -12.84 -17.46 11.56
C ASP A 231 -11.56 -18.28 11.38
N GLU A 232 -11.46 -19.07 10.31
CA GLU A 232 -10.27 -19.87 9.99
C GLU A 232 -9.03 -18.97 9.82
N LEU A 233 -9.15 -17.88 9.08
CA LEU A 233 -8.01 -17.01 8.81
C LEU A 233 -7.58 -16.22 10.04
N LEU A 234 -8.54 -15.71 10.84
CA LEU A 234 -8.23 -15.06 12.12
C LEU A 234 -7.51 -16.02 13.07
N ALA A 235 -8.00 -17.28 13.20
CA ALA A 235 -7.34 -18.29 14.01
C ALA A 235 -5.93 -18.64 13.46
N ARG A 236 -5.72 -18.64 12.14
CA ARG A 236 -4.38 -18.84 11.53
C ARG A 236 -3.44 -17.70 11.88
N ALA A 237 -3.90 -16.44 11.75
CA ALA A 237 -3.13 -15.27 12.10
C ALA A 237 -2.70 -15.32 13.57
N GLN A 238 -3.62 -15.66 14.49
CA GLN A 238 -3.32 -15.79 15.91
C GLN A 238 -2.30 -16.89 16.19
N ARG A 239 -2.46 -18.07 15.59
CA ARG A 239 -1.47 -19.17 15.74
C ARG A 239 -0.08 -18.83 15.21
N ALA A 240 -0.01 -17.95 14.21
CA ALA A 240 1.26 -17.46 13.66
C ALA A 240 1.89 -16.34 14.49
N GLY A 241 1.26 -15.90 15.57
CA GLY A 241 1.76 -14.85 16.47
C GLY A 241 1.15 -13.46 16.25
N GLY A 242 0.16 -13.33 15.37
CA GLY A 242 -0.62 -12.09 15.22
C GLY A 242 -1.60 -11.89 16.38
N GLU A 243 -2.02 -10.66 16.58
CA GLU A 243 -2.97 -10.26 17.60
C GLU A 243 -4.36 -10.06 16.99
N ILE A 244 -5.40 -10.66 17.57
CA ILE A 244 -6.80 -10.33 17.22
C ILE A 244 -7.14 -9.00 17.88
N VAL A 245 -7.23 -7.93 17.08
CA VAL A 245 -7.49 -6.57 17.58
C VAL A 245 -8.98 -6.23 17.59
N ASN A 246 -9.78 -6.90 16.74
CA ASN A 246 -11.23 -6.84 16.78
C ASN A 246 -11.79 -8.22 16.44
N ALA A 247 -12.53 -8.80 17.39
CA ALA A 247 -13.17 -10.11 17.21
C ALA A 247 -14.19 -10.05 16.04
N PRO A 248 -14.42 -11.17 15.34
CA PRO A 248 -15.34 -11.16 14.22
C PRO A 248 -16.77 -10.90 14.71
N GLU A 249 -17.41 -9.93 14.09
CA GLU A 249 -18.79 -9.51 14.38
C GLU A 249 -19.58 -9.36 13.07
N GLY A 250 -20.88 -9.62 13.14
CA GLY A 250 -21.84 -9.39 12.07
C GLY A 250 -23.19 -10.00 12.45
N ALA A 251 -24.28 -9.24 12.25
CA ALA A 251 -25.63 -9.78 12.42
C ALA A 251 -26.08 -10.51 11.14
N ASP A 252 -27.10 -11.35 11.24
CA ASP A 252 -27.70 -12.02 10.10
C ASP A 252 -28.04 -11.04 8.99
N GLY A 253 -27.45 -11.25 7.80
CA GLY A 253 -27.61 -10.38 6.63
C GLY A 253 -26.69 -9.15 6.60
N SER A 254 -25.79 -8.99 7.56
CA SER A 254 -24.70 -7.99 7.52
C SER A 254 -23.35 -8.65 7.25
N ARG A 255 -22.40 -7.80 6.84
CA ARG A 255 -21.04 -8.24 6.56
C ARG A 255 -20.37 -8.74 7.86
N TYR A 256 -19.99 -10.02 7.89
CA TYR A 256 -19.24 -10.62 9.00
C TYR A 256 -17.77 -10.35 8.82
N SER A 257 -17.12 -9.69 9.78
CA SER A 257 -15.71 -9.30 9.67
C SER A 257 -15.01 -9.22 11.01
N GLY A 258 -13.72 -9.51 10.99
CA GLY A 258 -12.82 -9.32 12.14
C GLY A 258 -11.48 -8.74 11.72
N HIS A 259 -10.68 -8.31 12.67
CA HIS A 259 -9.38 -7.70 12.41
C HIS A 259 -8.27 -8.37 13.23
N PHE A 260 -7.12 -8.50 12.60
CA PHE A 260 -5.88 -8.88 13.29
C PHE A 260 -4.76 -7.89 12.95
N ALA A 261 -3.79 -7.77 13.84
CA ALA A 261 -2.50 -7.13 13.56
C ALA A 261 -1.43 -8.20 13.34
N ASP A 262 -0.52 -7.94 12.40
CA ASP A 262 0.68 -8.75 12.24
C ASP A 262 1.72 -8.46 13.34
N LEU A 263 2.91 -9.05 13.23
CA LEU A 263 3.98 -8.93 14.24
C LEU A 263 4.53 -7.50 14.39
N ASP A 264 4.29 -6.63 13.42
CA ASP A 264 4.74 -5.24 13.38
C ASP A 264 3.59 -4.23 13.56
N GLY A 265 2.35 -4.72 13.79
CA GLY A 265 1.16 -3.89 14.02
C GLY A 265 0.45 -3.45 12.74
N ASN A 266 0.73 -4.08 11.58
CA ASN A 266 -0.06 -3.82 10.37
C ASN A 266 -1.43 -4.50 10.49
N VAL A 267 -2.48 -3.71 10.33
CA VAL A 267 -3.86 -4.17 10.54
C VAL A 267 -4.42 -4.81 9.28
N TRP A 268 -5.01 -5.98 9.45
CA TRP A 268 -5.75 -6.70 8.43
C TRP A 268 -7.21 -6.86 8.83
N GLN A 269 -8.10 -6.59 7.90
CA GLN A 269 -9.51 -6.95 7.97
C GLN A 269 -9.76 -8.21 7.16
N VAL A 270 -10.43 -9.18 7.73
CA VAL A 270 -10.98 -10.33 7.01
C VAL A 270 -12.50 -10.20 7.03
N THR A 271 -13.13 -10.28 5.87
CA THR A 271 -14.58 -10.07 5.76
C THR A 271 -15.18 -11.00 4.69
N ASN A 272 -16.43 -11.40 4.87
CA ASN A 272 -17.17 -12.07 3.81
C ASN A 272 -17.94 -11.06 2.94
N ASN A 273 -18.39 -11.52 1.76
CA ASN A 273 -19.10 -10.71 0.77
C ASN A 273 -20.64 -10.83 0.84
N ASN A 274 -21.18 -11.25 1.97
CA ASN A 274 -22.65 -11.37 2.09
C ASN A 274 -23.31 -10.04 2.38
#